data_43a32026f438d18b7dac21110e90ec36
#
_entry.id   43a32026f438d18b7dac21110e90ec36
#
_cell.length_a   1.000
_cell.length_b   1.000
_cell.length_c   1.000
_cell.angle_alpha   90.00
_cell.angle_beta   90.00
_cell.angle_gamma   90.00
#
_symmetry.space_group_name_H-M   'P 1'
#
loop_
_entity.id
_entity.type
_entity.pdbx_description
1 polymer ?
#
loop_
_entity_poly.entity_id
_entity_poly.type
_entity_poly.pdbx_seq_one_letter_code
_entity_poly.pdbx_strand_id
1 'polypeptide(L)'
;MINIVYNDSISIKDRDENMFRDVARKKQKLPLEKCIDILKNEKRGVLSVIGDDGYPYGLPINHFYDENDGRIYFHSGKSGHKIDSIMNCDKASFCVYDSGYKKPGEWALNISSVIVFGRTEIITDHEKALEISIRLSRKFTDDEEYIQNEVKHFGAGVLVFALVPEHITGKIVNEA
;
A
#
# COMPACT_ATOMS: atom_id res chain seq x y z
N MET A 1 2.50 17.04 -15.48
CA MET A 1 3.41 16.66 -14.36
C MET A 1 2.65 16.93 -13.08
N ILE A 2 2.04 15.89 -12.50
CA ILE A 2 1.30 16.02 -11.24
C ILE A 2 2.35 16.04 -10.14
N ASN A 3 2.54 17.19 -9.52
CA ASN A 3 3.33 17.30 -8.29
C ASN A 3 2.44 16.82 -7.16
N ILE A 4 2.68 15.61 -6.67
CA ILE A 4 2.09 15.16 -5.41
C ILE A 4 2.86 15.90 -4.32
N VAL A 5 2.27 16.99 -3.84
CA VAL A 5 2.80 17.76 -2.71
C VAL A 5 2.27 17.13 -1.43
N TYR A 6 3.12 16.40 -0.75
CA TYR A 6 2.87 16.02 0.63
C TYR A 6 3.02 17.28 1.50
N ASN A 7 1.98 17.69 2.23
CA ASN A 7 2.09 18.73 3.25
C ASN A 7 2.98 18.20 4.38
N ASP A 8 4.08 18.92 4.60
CA ASP A 8 5.31 18.65 5.33
C ASP A 8 6.35 17.82 4.55
N SER A 9 6.84 18.48 3.48
CA SER A 9 8.23 18.64 3.08
C SER A 9 9.12 17.40 3.02
N ILE A 10 8.84 16.47 2.12
CA ILE A 10 9.92 15.89 1.32
C ILE A 10 9.31 15.51 -0.03
N SER A 11 9.52 16.35 -1.03
CA SER A 11 9.28 16.01 -2.43
C SER A 11 10.04 14.72 -2.76
N ILE A 12 9.38 13.75 -3.40
CA ILE A 12 10.04 12.55 -3.96
C ILE A 12 11.22 12.93 -4.86
N LYS A 13 11.30 14.19 -5.31
CA LYS A 13 12.38 14.72 -6.15
C LYS A 13 13.71 15.02 -5.44
N ASP A 14 13.74 15.12 -4.11
CA ASP A 14 14.95 15.56 -3.39
C ASP A 14 15.73 14.39 -2.77
N ARG A 15 15.31 13.15 -2.99
CA ARG A 15 16.07 11.97 -2.58
C ARG A 15 16.89 11.44 -3.77
N ASP A 16 18.14 11.09 -3.49
CA ASP A 16 19.12 10.53 -4.43
C ASP A 16 18.45 9.70 -5.53
N GLU A 17 18.49 10.20 -6.78
CA GLU A 17 17.89 9.52 -7.96
C GLU A 17 18.43 8.09 -8.17
N ASN A 18 19.46 7.68 -7.44
CA ASN A 18 20.11 6.37 -7.50
C ASN A 18 19.72 5.39 -6.38
N MET A 19 18.87 5.76 -5.41
CA MET A 19 18.57 4.88 -4.27
C MET A 19 17.70 3.68 -4.68
N PHE A 20 16.75 3.86 -5.60
CA PHE A 20 15.84 2.81 -6.04
C PHE A 20 16.02 2.49 -7.51
N ARG A 21 16.02 1.18 -7.83
CA ARG A 21 16.11 0.73 -9.22
C ARG A 21 14.79 0.93 -9.94
N ASP A 22 14.85 1.52 -11.13
CA ASP A 22 13.70 1.61 -12.02
C ASP A 22 13.40 0.27 -12.73
N VAL A 23 12.21 0.17 -13.34
CA VAL A 23 11.80 -0.99 -14.13
C VAL A 23 12.76 -1.23 -15.29
N ALA A 24 13.42 -2.40 -15.32
CA ALA A 24 14.42 -2.73 -16.34
C ALA A 24 13.82 -2.76 -17.75
N ARG A 25 12.61 -3.33 -17.91
CA ARG A 25 11.90 -3.38 -19.19
C ARG A 25 11.06 -2.12 -19.37
N LYS A 26 11.67 -1.03 -19.85
CA LYS A 26 11.05 0.29 -20.00
C LYS A 26 9.70 0.30 -20.74
N LYS A 27 9.53 -0.58 -21.74
CA LYS A 27 8.26 -0.71 -22.51
C LYS A 27 7.10 -1.26 -21.68
N GLN A 28 7.39 -1.89 -20.56
CA GLN A 28 6.42 -2.48 -19.65
C GLN A 28 6.11 -1.57 -18.46
N LYS A 29 6.87 -0.49 -18.28
CA LYS A 29 6.69 0.45 -17.17
C LYS A 29 5.34 1.14 -17.28
N LEU A 30 4.60 1.13 -16.17
CA LEU A 30 3.35 1.87 -16.05
C LEU A 30 3.61 3.34 -15.68
N PRO A 31 2.80 4.28 -16.22
CA PRO A 31 2.78 5.65 -15.70
C PRO A 31 2.29 5.67 -14.25
N LEU A 32 2.72 6.68 -13.48
CA LEU A 32 2.40 6.78 -12.04
C LEU A 32 0.88 6.79 -11.77
N GLU A 33 0.09 7.44 -12.62
CA GLU A 33 -1.36 7.49 -12.52
C GLU A 33 -1.97 6.08 -12.53
N LYS A 34 -1.46 5.19 -13.39
CA LYS A 34 -1.91 3.78 -13.44
C LYS A 34 -1.50 3.00 -12.20
N CYS A 35 -0.33 3.30 -11.63
CA CYS A 35 0.07 2.70 -10.35
C CYS A 35 -0.88 3.12 -9.22
N ILE A 36 -1.26 4.40 -9.18
CA ILE A 36 -2.21 4.94 -8.20
C ILE A 36 -3.60 4.31 -8.39
N ASP A 37 -4.08 4.17 -9.62
CA ASP A 37 -5.35 3.50 -9.92
C ASP A 37 -5.37 2.07 -9.34
N ILE A 38 -4.29 1.31 -9.50
CA ILE A 38 -4.17 -0.05 -8.95
C ILE A 38 -4.17 -0.01 -7.41
N LEU A 39 -3.40 0.88 -6.79
CA LEU A 39 -3.37 1.05 -5.33
C LEU A 39 -4.74 1.39 -4.75
N LYS A 40 -5.55 2.16 -5.48
CA LYS A 40 -6.92 2.54 -5.06
C LYS A 40 -7.91 1.39 -5.21
N ASN A 41 -7.85 0.69 -6.33
CA ASN A 41 -8.90 -0.27 -6.71
C ASN A 41 -8.67 -1.67 -6.13
N GLU A 42 -7.41 -2.10 -6.03
CA GLU A 42 -7.10 -3.42 -5.47
C GLU A 42 -7.28 -3.43 -3.95
N LYS A 43 -7.89 -4.51 -3.44
CA LYS A 43 -8.27 -4.63 -2.03
C LYS A 43 -7.14 -5.17 -1.16
N ARG A 44 -6.23 -5.95 -1.73
CA ARG A 44 -5.20 -6.71 -1.01
C ARG A 44 -3.87 -6.63 -1.73
N GLY A 45 -2.81 -6.66 -0.95
CA GLY A 45 -1.45 -6.78 -1.45
C GLY A 45 -0.59 -7.53 -0.44
N VAL A 46 0.70 -7.58 -0.69
CA VAL A 46 1.69 -8.18 0.20
C VAL A 46 2.58 -7.07 0.75
N LEU A 47 2.50 -6.87 2.07
CA LEU A 47 3.45 -6.04 2.80
C LEU A 47 4.67 -6.88 3.14
N SER A 48 5.85 -6.38 2.84
CA SER A 48 7.12 -7.02 3.21
C SER A 48 7.91 -6.09 4.12
N VAL A 49 8.29 -6.60 5.27
CA VAL A 49 9.08 -5.93 6.30
C VAL A 49 10.33 -6.75 6.63
N ILE A 50 11.24 -6.20 7.40
CA ILE A 50 12.39 -6.94 7.91
C ILE A 50 11.94 -7.67 9.18
N GLY A 51 11.86 -8.98 9.09
CA GLY A 51 11.54 -9.85 10.22
C GLY A 51 12.76 -10.20 11.06
N ASP A 52 12.59 -11.22 11.90
CA ASP A 52 13.63 -11.69 12.81
C ASP A 52 14.86 -12.16 12.02
N ASP A 53 16.04 -11.93 12.59
CA ASP A 53 17.35 -12.28 12.00
C ASP A 53 17.58 -11.69 10.59
N GLY A 54 16.84 -10.60 10.24
CA GLY A 54 16.97 -9.91 8.96
C GLY A 54 16.28 -10.61 7.80
N TYR A 55 15.48 -11.64 8.04
CA TYR A 55 14.71 -12.29 6.98
C TYR A 55 13.60 -11.36 6.45
N PRO A 56 13.40 -11.29 5.11
CA PRO A 56 12.24 -10.64 4.56
C PRO A 56 10.96 -11.36 5.01
N TYR A 57 10.07 -10.64 5.67
CA TYR A 57 8.78 -11.16 6.12
C TYR A 57 7.65 -10.55 5.30
N GLY A 58 7.10 -11.34 4.36
CA GLY A 58 5.99 -10.95 3.49
C GLY A 58 4.66 -11.50 3.99
N LEU A 59 3.64 -10.64 4.11
CA LEU A 59 2.31 -11.05 4.55
C LEU A 59 1.21 -10.40 3.71
N PRO A 60 0.14 -11.14 3.36
CA PRO A 60 -1.03 -10.55 2.71
C PRO A 60 -1.76 -9.62 3.67
N ILE A 61 -2.17 -8.47 3.18
CA ILE A 61 -2.84 -7.45 4.00
C ILE A 61 -3.82 -6.63 3.16
N ASN A 62 -4.93 -6.21 3.77
CA ASN A 62 -5.84 -5.23 3.21
C ASN A 62 -5.24 -3.84 3.34
N HIS A 63 -5.49 -2.97 2.36
CA HIS A 63 -4.94 -1.63 2.35
C HIS A 63 -5.93 -0.58 1.84
N PHE A 64 -5.66 0.66 2.20
CA PHE A 64 -6.36 1.84 1.72
C PHE A 64 -5.31 2.88 1.27
N TYR A 65 -5.35 3.29 0.00
CA TYR A 65 -4.54 4.39 -0.51
C TYR A 65 -5.33 5.69 -0.37
N ASP A 66 -4.76 6.68 0.32
CA ASP A 66 -5.36 8.01 0.45
C ASP A 66 -4.73 8.98 -0.54
N GLU A 67 -5.53 9.49 -1.48
CA GLU A 67 -5.07 10.45 -2.50
C GLU A 67 -4.74 11.82 -1.91
N ASN A 68 -5.30 12.16 -0.74
CA ASN A 68 -5.09 13.45 -0.12
C ASN A 68 -3.66 13.63 0.41
N ASP A 69 -3.06 12.53 0.90
CA ASP A 69 -1.71 12.56 1.45
C ASP A 69 -0.75 11.55 0.79
N GLY A 70 -1.26 10.72 -0.15
CA GLY A 70 -0.48 9.76 -0.92
C GLY A 70 0.05 8.58 -0.11
N ARG A 71 -0.47 8.33 1.08
CA ARG A 71 -0.06 7.25 1.97
C ARG A 71 -0.89 5.99 1.73
N ILE A 72 -0.29 4.85 2.03
CA ILE A 72 -0.98 3.57 2.04
C ILE A 72 -1.21 3.17 3.49
N TYR A 73 -2.47 3.03 3.87
CA TYR A 73 -2.87 2.73 5.24
C TYR A 73 -3.26 1.27 5.41
N PHE A 74 -2.95 0.75 6.59
CA PHE A 74 -3.25 -0.61 7.01
C PHE A 74 -3.81 -0.60 8.42
N HIS A 75 -4.69 -1.56 8.73
CA HIS A 75 -5.10 -1.81 10.10
C HIS A 75 -4.55 -3.15 10.61
N SER A 76 -4.39 -3.27 11.91
CA SER A 76 -3.84 -4.44 12.58
C SER A 76 -4.31 -4.52 14.03
N GLY A 77 -4.07 -5.67 14.66
CA GLY A 77 -3.98 -5.73 16.12
C GLY A 77 -2.72 -4.99 16.62
N LYS A 78 -2.71 -4.69 17.92
CA LYS A 78 -1.64 -3.90 18.56
C LYS A 78 -0.32 -4.65 18.80
N SER A 79 -0.27 -5.95 18.54
CA SER A 79 0.89 -6.82 18.79
C SER A 79 1.05 -7.89 17.72
N GLY A 80 2.19 -8.56 17.71
CA GLY A 80 2.54 -9.67 16.85
C GLY A 80 3.67 -9.35 15.89
N HIS A 81 4.22 -10.38 15.26
CA HIS A 81 5.45 -10.34 14.46
C HIS A 81 5.53 -9.13 13.50
N LYS A 82 4.44 -8.83 12.80
CA LYS A 82 4.38 -7.66 11.90
C LYS A 82 4.64 -6.35 12.65
N ILE A 83 4.01 -6.16 13.82
CA ILE A 83 4.14 -4.93 14.61
C ILE A 83 5.55 -4.82 15.19
N ASP A 84 6.07 -5.92 15.71
CA ASP A 84 7.44 -5.96 16.24
C ASP A 84 8.45 -5.63 15.13
N SER A 85 8.26 -6.17 13.92
CA SER A 85 9.10 -5.90 12.76
C SER A 85 9.10 -4.42 12.36
N ILE A 86 7.93 -3.76 12.25
CA ILE A 86 7.87 -2.34 11.87
C ILE A 86 8.37 -1.41 12.97
N MET A 87 8.28 -1.82 14.23
CA MET A 87 8.87 -1.07 15.36
C MET A 87 10.39 -1.15 15.37
N ASN A 88 10.97 -2.27 14.94
CA ASN A 88 12.40 -2.47 14.86
C ASN A 88 13.02 -1.85 13.60
N CYS A 89 12.30 -1.88 12.47
CA CYS A 89 12.76 -1.32 11.20
C CYS A 89 11.57 -0.76 10.42
N ASP A 90 11.60 0.54 10.18
CA ASP A 90 10.53 1.25 9.47
C ASP A 90 10.53 1.04 7.95
N LYS A 91 11.60 0.46 7.38
CA LYS A 91 11.69 0.20 5.95
C LYS A 91 10.79 -0.96 5.54
N ALA A 92 9.94 -0.71 4.56
CA ALA A 92 9.03 -1.71 4.04
C ALA A 92 8.86 -1.60 2.52
N SER A 93 8.39 -2.68 1.92
CA SER A 93 7.86 -2.66 0.57
C SER A 93 6.44 -3.23 0.55
N PHE A 94 5.62 -2.70 -0.36
CA PHE A 94 4.26 -3.18 -0.57
C PHE A 94 4.08 -3.53 -2.04
N CYS A 95 3.62 -4.75 -2.31
CA CYS A 95 3.34 -5.23 -3.66
C CYS A 95 1.84 -5.48 -3.82
N VAL A 96 1.26 -4.91 -4.86
CA VAL A 96 -0.12 -5.14 -5.27
C VAL A 96 -0.19 -5.41 -6.77
N TYR A 97 -1.13 -6.23 -7.21
CA TYR A 97 -1.33 -6.52 -8.62
C TYR A 97 -2.82 -6.69 -8.91
N ASP A 98 -3.21 -6.37 -10.14
CA ASP A 98 -4.59 -6.53 -10.62
C ASP A 98 -4.90 -8.00 -10.98
N SER A 99 -6.17 -8.28 -11.28
CA SER A 99 -6.61 -9.60 -11.75
C SER A 99 -6.22 -9.88 -13.21
N GLY A 100 -5.66 -8.89 -13.88
CA GLY A 100 -5.28 -8.97 -15.29
C GLY A 100 -6.45 -8.98 -16.26
N TYR A 101 -6.11 -8.96 -17.56
CA TYR A 101 -7.08 -9.10 -18.64
C TYR A 101 -6.48 -9.89 -19.80
N LYS A 102 -7.35 -10.53 -20.57
CA LYS A 102 -7.00 -11.20 -21.83
C LYS A 102 -7.41 -10.34 -23.02
N LYS A 103 -6.57 -10.27 -24.02
CA LYS A 103 -6.98 -9.72 -25.33
C LYS A 103 -7.79 -10.74 -26.08
N PRO A 104 -8.72 -10.31 -26.94
CA PRO A 104 -9.50 -11.22 -27.78
C PRO A 104 -8.57 -12.14 -28.62
N GLY A 105 -8.79 -13.44 -28.52
CA GLY A 105 -8.00 -14.45 -29.24
C GLY A 105 -6.67 -14.84 -28.58
N GLU A 106 -6.27 -14.19 -27.48
CA GLU A 106 -5.06 -14.54 -26.72
C GLU A 106 -5.44 -15.36 -25.46
N TRP A 107 -4.59 -16.34 -25.13
CA TRP A 107 -4.75 -17.13 -23.89
C TRP A 107 -4.07 -16.46 -22.70
N ALA A 108 -3.03 -15.69 -22.96
CA ALA A 108 -2.18 -15.10 -21.95
C ALA A 108 -2.84 -13.93 -21.21
N LEU A 109 -2.61 -13.82 -19.92
CA LEU A 109 -3.02 -12.68 -19.13
C LEU A 109 -2.01 -11.53 -19.28
N ASN A 110 -2.55 -10.31 -19.30
CA ASN A 110 -1.80 -9.09 -19.11
C ASN A 110 -2.04 -8.64 -17.68
N ILE A 111 -1.04 -8.75 -16.82
CA ILE A 111 -1.13 -8.44 -15.39
C ILE A 111 -0.31 -7.19 -15.09
N SER A 112 -0.94 -6.22 -14.42
CA SER A 112 -0.28 -5.03 -13.93
C SER A 112 0.06 -5.20 -12.45
N SER A 113 1.27 -4.82 -12.07
CA SER A 113 1.71 -4.85 -10.68
C SER A 113 2.38 -3.55 -10.29
N VAL A 114 2.24 -3.19 -9.01
CA VAL A 114 2.86 -2.01 -8.41
C VAL A 114 3.69 -2.45 -7.22
N ILE A 115 4.90 -1.91 -7.12
CA ILE A 115 5.77 -2.07 -5.96
C ILE A 115 6.04 -0.67 -5.39
N VAL A 116 5.77 -0.53 -4.11
CA VAL A 116 6.02 0.68 -3.35
C VAL A 116 7.10 0.38 -2.32
N PHE A 117 8.16 1.16 -2.32
CA PHE A 117 9.13 1.21 -1.22
C PHE A 117 8.85 2.44 -0.38
N GLY A 118 9.02 2.32 0.93
CA GLY A 118 8.79 3.45 1.84
C GLY A 118 9.06 3.09 3.29
N ARG A 119 8.57 3.95 4.17
CA ARG A 119 8.72 3.82 5.61
C ARG A 119 7.38 3.66 6.29
N THR A 120 7.33 2.79 7.27
CA THR A 120 6.13 2.61 8.10
C THR A 120 6.07 3.66 9.20
N GLU A 121 4.87 4.14 9.48
CA GLU A 121 4.57 5.14 10.52
C GLU A 121 3.32 4.72 11.27
N ILE A 122 3.40 4.58 12.60
CA ILE A 122 2.24 4.27 13.44
C ILE A 122 1.38 5.53 13.60
N ILE A 123 0.08 5.40 13.37
CA ILE A 123 -0.88 6.48 13.59
C ILE A 123 -1.29 6.47 15.07
N THR A 124 -0.78 7.45 15.80
CA THR A 124 -1.03 7.57 17.25
C THR A 124 -2.32 8.33 17.57
N ASP A 125 -2.81 9.15 16.65
CA ASP A 125 -4.08 9.84 16.76
C ASP A 125 -5.23 8.83 16.60
N HIS A 126 -5.99 8.64 17.67
CA HIS A 126 -7.05 7.65 17.72
C HIS A 126 -8.24 8.00 16.81
N GLU A 127 -8.60 9.27 16.70
CA GLU A 127 -9.71 9.72 15.85
C GLU A 127 -9.35 9.49 14.38
N LYS A 128 -8.13 9.86 13.99
CA LYS A 128 -7.60 9.59 12.65
C LYS A 128 -7.53 8.09 12.36
N ALA A 129 -7.10 7.26 13.32
CA ALA A 129 -7.06 5.81 13.16
C ALA A 129 -8.45 5.20 12.92
N LEU A 130 -9.47 5.68 13.64
CA LEU A 130 -10.86 5.25 13.42
C LEU A 130 -11.39 5.71 12.06
N GLU A 131 -11.17 6.96 11.68
CA GLU A 131 -11.55 7.47 10.35
C GLU A 131 -10.97 6.62 9.23
N ILE A 132 -9.66 6.35 9.28
CA ILE A 132 -8.96 5.52 8.28
C ILE A 132 -9.53 4.10 8.26
N SER A 133 -9.81 3.50 9.42
CA SER A 133 -10.39 2.17 9.52
C SER A 133 -11.77 2.10 8.87
N ILE A 134 -12.61 3.12 9.05
CA ILE A 134 -13.91 3.25 8.38
C ILE A 134 -13.73 3.35 6.87
N ARG A 135 -12.85 4.22 6.38
CA ARG A 135 -12.56 4.39 4.94
C ARG A 135 -12.02 3.11 4.32
N LEU A 136 -11.16 2.39 5.03
CA LEU A 136 -10.67 1.07 4.61
C LEU A 136 -11.81 0.05 4.52
N SER A 137 -12.72 0.03 5.52
CA SER A 137 -13.86 -0.90 5.55
C SER A 137 -14.81 -0.67 4.38
N ARG A 138 -15.07 0.59 4.01
CA ARG A 138 -15.88 0.98 2.85
C ARG A 138 -15.33 0.47 1.51
N LYS A 139 -14.07 0.09 1.45
CA LYS A 139 -13.48 -0.59 0.28
C LYS A 139 -14.02 -2.03 0.09
N PHE A 140 -14.63 -2.60 1.14
CA PHE A 140 -15.09 -3.99 1.17
C PHE A 140 -16.60 -4.13 1.25
N THR A 141 -17.29 -3.19 1.88
CA THR A 141 -18.75 -3.21 2.07
C THR A 141 -19.32 -1.79 2.09
N ASP A 142 -20.56 -1.65 1.61
CA ASP A 142 -21.36 -0.42 1.68
C ASP A 142 -22.33 -0.44 2.89
N ASP A 143 -22.28 -1.48 3.73
CA ASP A 143 -23.12 -1.62 4.94
C ASP A 143 -22.56 -0.75 6.08
N GLU A 144 -23.07 0.48 6.14
CA GLU A 144 -22.65 1.45 7.16
C GLU A 144 -23.04 1.01 8.60
N GLU A 145 -24.14 0.29 8.77
CA GLU A 145 -24.54 -0.21 10.09
C GLU A 145 -23.54 -1.26 10.58
N TYR A 146 -23.13 -2.17 9.71
CA TYR A 146 -22.09 -3.14 10.01
C TYR A 146 -20.78 -2.45 10.36
N ILE A 147 -20.32 -1.46 9.56
CA ILE A 147 -19.09 -0.72 9.82
C ILE A 147 -19.13 -0.04 11.19
N GLN A 148 -20.23 0.66 11.52
CA GLN A 148 -20.36 1.34 12.82
C GLN A 148 -20.38 0.37 14.00
N ASN A 149 -20.98 -0.79 13.84
CA ASN A 149 -20.97 -1.84 14.86
C ASN A 149 -19.55 -2.40 15.08
N GLU A 150 -18.78 -2.63 14.02
CA GLU A 150 -17.38 -3.06 14.12
C GLU A 150 -16.51 -2.02 14.82
N VAL A 151 -16.66 -0.74 14.46
CA VAL A 151 -15.95 0.37 15.12
C VAL A 151 -16.27 0.45 16.60
N LYS A 152 -17.55 0.30 16.98
CA LYS A 152 -18.00 0.34 18.37
C LYS A 152 -17.41 -0.82 19.21
N HIS A 153 -17.32 -2.01 18.63
CA HIS A 153 -16.88 -3.19 19.38
C HIS A 153 -15.36 -3.36 19.40
N PHE A 154 -14.69 -3.04 18.30
CA PHE A 154 -13.26 -3.34 18.10
C PHE A 154 -12.38 -2.11 17.93
N GLY A 155 -12.95 -0.92 17.75
CA GLY A 155 -12.21 0.31 17.46
C GLY A 155 -11.15 0.66 18.51
N ALA A 156 -11.42 0.40 19.80
CA ALA A 156 -10.44 0.62 20.88
C ALA A 156 -9.18 -0.28 20.77
N GLY A 157 -9.29 -1.43 20.10
CA GLY A 157 -8.22 -2.41 19.91
C GLY A 157 -7.45 -2.25 18.60
N VAL A 158 -7.92 -1.41 17.67
CA VAL A 158 -7.30 -1.25 16.37
C VAL A 158 -6.01 -0.45 16.46
N LEU A 159 -5.00 -0.90 15.72
CA LEU A 159 -3.80 -0.14 15.40
C LEU A 159 -3.82 0.15 13.92
N VAL A 160 -3.60 1.40 13.54
CA VAL A 160 -3.41 1.82 12.16
C VAL A 160 -1.98 2.25 11.96
N PHE A 161 -1.40 1.85 10.85
CA PHE A 161 -0.10 2.35 10.40
C PHE A 161 -0.16 2.70 8.93
N ALA A 162 0.72 3.59 8.50
CA ALA A 162 0.88 4.00 7.12
C ALA A 162 2.21 3.48 6.55
N LEU A 163 2.24 3.17 5.27
CA LEU A 163 3.46 3.19 4.47
C LEU A 163 3.52 4.55 3.77
N VAL A 164 4.52 5.33 4.11
CA VAL A 164 4.85 6.61 3.45
C VAL A 164 5.73 6.30 2.25
N PRO A 165 5.23 6.44 1.00
CA PRO A 165 6.00 6.05 -0.17
C PRO A 165 7.24 6.90 -0.37
N GLU A 166 8.38 6.26 -0.61
CA GLU A 166 9.62 6.86 -1.07
C GLU A 166 9.81 6.63 -2.57
N HIS A 167 9.28 5.50 -3.08
CA HIS A 167 9.38 5.13 -4.48
C HIS A 167 8.22 4.24 -4.91
N ILE A 168 7.58 4.59 -6.02
CA ILE A 168 6.48 3.82 -6.62
C ILE A 168 6.86 3.44 -8.03
N THR A 169 6.83 2.16 -8.33
CA THR A 169 6.99 1.64 -9.70
C THR A 169 5.91 0.63 -10.03
N GLY A 170 5.50 0.62 -11.28
CA GLY A 170 4.59 -0.39 -11.80
C GLY A 170 5.02 -0.91 -13.15
N LYS A 171 4.59 -2.11 -13.44
CA LYS A 171 4.80 -2.74 -14.74
C LYS A 171 3.58 -3.56 -15.14
N ILE A 172 3.39 -3.69 -16.46
CA ILE A 172 2.49 -4.66 -17.07
C ILE A 172 3.30 -5.79 -17.68
N VAL A 173 2.88 -7.02 -17.45
CA VAL A 173 3.50 -8.24 -18.01
C VAL A 173 2.45 -9.02 -18.76
N ASN A 174 2.79 -9.48 -19.95
CA ASN A 174 2.04 -10.51 -20.66
C ASN A 174 2.65 -11.88 -20.30
N GLU A 175 1.83 -12.81 -19.85
CA GLU A 175 2.25 -14.14 -19.38
C GLU A 175 2.37 -15.18 -20.49
N ALA A 176 2.50 -14.74 -21.76
CA ALA A 176 2.75 -15.62 -22.90
C ALA A 176 4.20 -16.09 -22.95
#